data_0c841f0f9d9073a5d00dd147139a1a6e
#
_entry.id   0c841f0f9d9073a5d00dd147139a1a6e
#
_cell.length_a   1.000
_cell.length_b   1.000
_cell.length_c   1.000
_cell.angle_alpha   90.00
_cell.angle_beta   90.00
_cell.angle_gamma   90.00
#
_symmetry.space_group_name_H-M   'P 1'
#
loop_
_entity.id
_entity.type
_entity.pdbx_description
1 polymer ?
#
loop_
_entity_poly.entity_id
_entity_poly.type
_entity_poly.pdbx_seq_one_letter_code
_entity_poly.pdbx_strand_id
1 'polypeptide(L)'
;MKISETTTIGFASAGHTLCHLLTLLFPTVLLALEVELELSFKELATLAVPGAFLFGACALPAGWLGDRWSKTTLLEIYFYGTGAMTILTGFAQTPLMLAVGLAGIGIFASIYHPVGMSWLVSRTSKTGTALGFNGLFGSIGFFLAPLVAGTLTGLWSWRAAFFVPGIVCLVVGFLFSISLRTILKDEETPMQKIVSGSNSPNSIWMTFGLMAVALFFSGMFHQIIQFSLPKDFDLRVLFTSGSLLGTGSMVALVYAAGAVGQLLCGRMADRFSERQLYLTLFLITVPLVALASQLTEIPLVLIMMLVVFLSAGALPVENTLLVRYVPSHRHGLFFGMKFLLGFGFAASGIYLSGWIFDLTGSFVWL
;
A
#
# COMPACT_ATOMS: atom_id res chain seq x y z
N MET A 1 -1.29 10.78 32.42
CA MET A 1 -0.42 9.58 32.13
C MET A 1 -0.13 9.67 30.64
N LYS A 2 1.13 9.90 30.23
CA LYS A 2 1.49 9.98 28.78
C LYS A 2 1.14 8.66 28.10
N ILE A 3 0.64 8.73 26.83
CA ILE A 3 0.57 7.51 25.99
C ILE A 3 1.96 6.91 26.01
N SER A 4 2.06 5.67 26.46
CA SER A 4 3.35 4.99 26.45
C SER A 4 3.83 4.90 24.98
N GLU A 5 5.12 4.99 24.79
CA GLU A 5 5.75 4.78 23.48
C GLU A 5 5.26 3.46 22.85
N THR A 6 5.09 2.42 23.65
CA THR A 6 4.55 1.12 23.25
C THR A 6 3.12 1.22 22.69
N THR A 7 2.24 1.99 23.35
CA THR A 7 0.85 2.20 22.87
C THR A 7 0.84 2.96 21.53
N THR A 8 1.71 3.97 21.40
CA THR A 8 1.87 4.72 20.15
C THR A 8 2.32 3.79 19.00
N ILE A 9 3.35 2.98 19.24
CA ILE A 9 3.84 1.99 18.27
C ILE A 9 2.75 1.00 17.92
N GLY A 10 2.00 0.50 18.92
CA GLY A 10 0.90 -0.46 18.71
C GLY A 10 -0.19 0.08 17.80
N PHE A 11 -0.74 1.27 18.06
CA PHE A 11 -1.78 1.86 17.22
C PHE A 11 -1.27 2.28 15.85
N ALA A 12 -0.06 2.82 15.75
CA ALA A 12 0.54 3.11 14.45
C ALA A 12 0.70 1.84 13.61
N SER A 13 1.20 0.75 14.21
CA SER A 13 1.38 -0.53 13.53
C SER A 13 0.05 -1.15 13.11
N ALA A 14 -0.96 -1.14 13.98
CA ALA A 14 -2.32 -1.59 13.62
C ALA A 14 -2.92 -0.76 12.49
N GLY A 15 -2.73 0.58 12.52
CA GLY A 15 -3.13 1.47 11.45
C GLY A 15 -2.42 1.14 10.13
N HIS A 16 -1.12 0.85 10.14
CA HIS A 16 -0.39 0.48 8.92
C HIS A 16 -0.89 -0.83 8.31
N THR A 17 -1.11 -1.84 9.17
CA THR A 17 -1.71 -3.12 8.73
C THR A 17 -3.08 -2.89 8.10
N LEU A 18 -3.97 -2.16 8.77
CA LEU A 18 -5.32 -1.89 8.27
C LEU A 18 -5.32 -1.05 6.99
N CYS A 19 -4.40 -0.10 6.86
CA CYS A 19 -4.26 0.71 5.65
C CYS A 19 -4.06 -0.17 4.41
N HIS A 20 -3.07 -1.07 4.44
CA HIS A 20 -2.80 -1.94 3.30
C HIS A 20 -3.80 -3.08 3.17
N LEU A 21 -4.26 -3.66 4.28
CA LEU A 21 -5.28 -4.70 4.24
C LEU A 21 -6.54 -4.19 3.53
N LEU A 22 -7.10 -3.04 3.95
CA LEU A 22 -8.38 -2.56 3.43
C LEU A 22 -8.30 -2.05 1.99
N THR A 23 -7.18 -1.45 1.60
CA THR A 23 -6.97 -0.97 0.22
C THR A 23 -6.70 -2.09 -0.77
N LEU A 24 -6.29 -3.28 -0.32
CA LEU A 24 -5.90 -4.42 -1.16
C LEU A 24 -6.87 -5.60 -1.09
N LEU A 25 -8.05 -5.47 -0.46
CA LEU A 25 -9.09 -6.52 -0.48
C LEU A 25 -9.63 -6.77 -1.89
N PHE A 26 -9.88 -5.69 -2.62
CA PHE A 26 -10.64 -5.72 -3.88
C PHE A 26 -10.02 -6.59 -4.97
N PRO A 27 -8.70 -6.63 -5.23
CA PRO A 27 -8.11 -7.45 -6.29
C PRO A 27 -8.41 -8.95 -6.16
N THR A 28 -8.54 -9.47 -4.93
CA THR A 28 -8.90 -10.88 -4.70
C THR A 28 -10.42 -11.07 -4.73
N VAL A 29 -11.19 -10.14 -4.18
CA VAL A 29 -12.65 -10.12 -4.21
C VAL A 29 -13.18 -10.04 -5.65
N LEU A 30 -12.46 -9.35 -6.52
CA LEU A 30 -12.81 -9.16 -7.93
C LEU A 30 -13.11 -10.49 -8.63
N LEU A 31 -12.41 -11.58 -8.31
CA LEU A 31 -12.64 -12.90 -8.90
C LEU A 31 -14.08 -13.41 -8.67
N ALA A 32 -14.67 -13.12 -7.53
CA ALA A 32 -16.07 -13.45 -7.26
C ALA A 32 -17.02 -12.47 -7.95
N LEU A 33 -16.64 -11.19 -8.04
CA LEU A 33 -17.48 -10.17 -8.66
C LEU A 33 -17.59 -10.29 -10.18
N GLU A 34 -16.58 -10.85 -10.87
CA GLU A 34 -16.67 -11.18 -12.31
C GLU A 34 -17.87 -12.10 -12.58
N VAL A 35 -18.08 -13.09 -11.70
CA VAL A 35 -19.19 -14.05 -11.84
C VAL A 35 -20.51 -13.46 -11.36
N GLU A 36 -20.53 -12.78 -10.20
CA GLU A 36 -21.78 -12.28 -9.60
C GLU A 36 -22.37 -11.08 -10.36
N LEU A 37 -21.53 -10.19 -10.89
CA LEU A 37 -21.96 -8.99 -11.61
C LEU A 37 -21.92 -9.13 -13.13
N GLU A 38 -21.42 -10.26 -13.65
CA GLU A 38 -21.21 -10.49 -15.08
C GLU A 38 -20.40 -9.37 -15.76
N LEU A 39 -19.40 -8.83 -15.03
CA LEU A 39 -18.52 -7.75 -15.50
C LEU A 39 -17.15 -8.33 -15.90
N SER A 40 -16.56 -7.76 -16.94
CA SER A 40 -15.21 -8.10 -17.36
C SER A 40 -14.16 -7.64 -16.32
N PHE A 41 -12.96 -8.24 -16.39
CA PHE A 41 -11.83 -7.83 -15.55
C PHE A 41 -11.50 -6.34 -15.74
N LYS A 42 -11.57 -5.80 -16.96
CA LYS A 42 -11.35 -4.38 -17.25
C LYS A 42 -12.41 -3.48 -16.61
N GLU A 43 -13.69 -3.86 -16.69
CA GLU A 43 -14.76 -3.06 -16.07
C GLU A 43 -14.55 -2.99 -14.57
N LEU A 44 -14.26 -4.10 -13.91
CA LEU A 44 -13.96 -4.15 -12.47
C LEU A 44 -12.66 -3.41 -12.14
N ALA A 45 -11.61 -3.53 -12.95
CA ALA A 45 -10.38 -2.74 -12.80
C ALA A 45 -10.67 -1.24 -12.85
N THR A 46 -11.52 -0.81 -13.79
CA THR A 46 -11.91 0.60 -13.93
C THR A 46 -12.59 1.14 -12.67
N LEU A 47 -13.39 0.33 -11.96
CA LEU A 47 -14.03 0.72 -10.70
C LEU A 47 -13.02 0.96 -9.56
N ALA A 48 -11.85 0.30 -9.61
CA ALA A 48 -10.81 0.44 -8.59
C ALA A 48 -9.92 1.68 -8.80
N VAL A 49 -9.78 2.15 -10.04
CA VAL A 49 -8.88 3.28 -10.39
C VAL A 49 -9.12 4.54 -9.55
N PRO A 50 -10.38 5.02 -9.36
CA PRO A 50 -10.63 6.21 -8.53
C PRO A 50 -10.12 6.04 -7.09
N GLY A 51 -10.31 4.87 -6.49
CA GLY A 51 -9.84 4.59 -5.13
C GLY A 51 -8.32 4.63 -5.02
N ALA A 52 -7.62 3.98 -5.93
CA ALA A 52 -6.15 3.98 -5.97
C ALA A 52 -5.60 5.38 -6.27
N PHE A 53 -6.21 6.12 -7.21
CA PHE A 53 -5.83 7.51 -7.51
C PHE A 53 -5.99 8.41 -6.29
N LEU A 54 -7.14 8.36 -5.63
CA LEU A 54 -7.44 9.20 -4.47
C LEU A 54 -6.58 8.84 -3.25
N PHE A 55 -6.20 7.58 -3.10
CA PHE A 55 -5.23 7.16 -2.07
C PHE A 55 -3.90 7.91 -2.22
N GLY A 56 -3.38 8.04 -3.43
CA GLY A 56 -2.15 8.82 -3.68
C GLY A 56 -2.37 10.33 -3.64
N ALA A 57 -3.43 10.82 -4.30
CA ALA A 57 -3.68 12.25 -4.45
C ALA A 57 -4.05 12.95 -3.13
N CYS A 58 -4.88 12.30 -2.31
CA CYS A 58 -5.30 12.85 -1.02
C CYS A 58 -4.21 12.78 0.07
N ALA A 59 -3.11 12.04 -0.15
CA ALA A 59 -1.98 12.03 0.78
C ALA A 59 -1.31 13.41 0.91
N LEU A 60 -1.27 14.22 -0.16
CA LEU A 60 -0.74 15.60 -0.12
C LEU A 60 -1.55 16.51 0.81
N PRO A 61 -2.88 16.69 0.61
CA PRO A 61 -3.68 17.52 1.51
C PRO A 61 -3.77 16.92 2.92
N ALA A 62 -3.75 15.59 3.09
CA ALA A 62 -3.72 14.97 4.41
C ALA A 62 -2.44 15.32 5.18
N GLY A 63 -1.28 15.28 4.52
CA GLY A 63 0.00 15.69 5.12
C GLY A 63 0.01 17.18 5.49
N TRP A 64 -0.45 18.04 4.57
CA TRP A 64 -0.57 19.48 4.83
C TRP A 64 -1.51 19.78 6.00
N LEU A 65 -2.61 19.05 6.11
CA LEU A 65 -3.55 19.19 7.22
C LEU A 65 -2.95 18.66 8.53
N GLY A 66 -2.18 17.55 8.48
CA GLY A 66 -1.49 16.96 9.63
C GLY A 66 -0.43 17.87 10.24
N ASP A 67 0.15 18.81 9.46
CA ASP A 67 1.09 19.82 9.95
C ASP A 67 0.39 20.99 10.64
N ARG A 68 -0.92 21.18 10.45
CA ARG A 68 -1.69 22.35 10.93
C ARG A 68 -2.79 21.98 11.90
N TRP A 69 -3.23 20.75 11.89
CA TRP A 69 -4.33 20.25 12.71
C TRP A 69 -3.83 19.12 13.61
N SER A 70 -4.71 18.59 14.46
CA SER A 70 -4.40 17.48 15.34
C SER A 70 -4.17 16.18 14.56
N LYS A 71 -2.96 15.62 14.67
CA LYS A 71 -2.63 14.32 14.06
C LYS A 71 -3.51 13.19 14.61
N THR A 72 -3.83 13.24 15.91
CA THR A 72 -4.68 12.23 16.54
C THR A 72 -6.10 12.29 16.03
N THR A 73 -6.67 13.50 15.83
CA THR A 73 -8.00 13.66 15.21
C THR A 73 -8.02 13.16 13.76
N LEU A 74 -6.96 13.42 13.00
CA LEU A 74 -6.85 12.89 11.63
C LEU A 74 -6.73 11.37 11.62
N LEU A 75 -6.06 10.76 12.59
CA LEU A 75 -6.00 9.31 12.73
C LEU A 75 -7.36 8.72 13.16
N GLU A 76 -8.14 9.42 13.98
CA GLU A 76 -9.54 9.03 14.24
C GLU A 76 -10.36 9.06 12.95
N ILE A 77 -10.26 10.13 12.15
CA ILE A 77 -10.92 10.25 10.84
C ILE A 77 -10.46 9.12 9.91
N TYR A 78 -9.17 8.78 9.91
CA TYR A 78 -8.65 7.64 9.16
C TYR A 78 -9.33 6.33 9.56
N PHE A 79 -9.33 5.96 10.85
CA PHE A 79 -9.90 4.68 11.29
C PHE A 79 -11.42 4.61 11.05
N TYR A 80 -12.15 5.64 11.45
CA TYR A 80 -13.61 5.66 11.29
C TYR A 80 -14.03 5.79 9.83
N GLY A 81 -13.39 6.68 9.08
CA GLY A 81 -13.69 6.90 7.66
C GLY A 81 -13.38 5.67 6.81
N THR A 82 -12.16 5.10 6.95
CA THR A 82 -11.78 3.91 6.20
C THR A 82 -12.65 2.71 6.57
N GLY A 83 -12.88 2.47 7.87
CA GLY A 83 -13.71 1.38 8.35
C GLY A 83 -15.17 1.51 7.87
N ALA A 84 -15.76 2.70 7.97
CA ALA A 84 -17.12 2.94 7.52
C ALA A 84 -17.26 2.76 6.00
N MET A 85 -16.33 3.32 5.20
CA MET A 85 -16.37 3.16 3.75
C MET A 85 -16.15 1.71 3.32
N THR A 86 -15.31 0.96 4.05
CA THR A 86 -15.14 -0.47 3.80
C THR A 86 -16.46 -1.22 4.04
N ILE A 87 -17.16 -0.96 5.14
CA ILE A 87 -18.48 -1.57 5.40
C ILE A 87 -19.50 -1.14 4.34
N LEU A 88 -19.55 0.14 3.97
CA LEU A 88 -20.46 0.65 2.94
C LEU A 88 -20.19 -0.01 1.58
N THR A 89 -18.91 -0.31 1.26
CA THR A 89 -18.53 -1.07 0.06
C THR A 89 -19.15 -2.47 0.07
N GLY A 90 -19.21 -3.13 1.22
CA GLY A 90 -19.87 -4.43 1.37
C GLY A 90 -21.39 -4.41 1.13
N PHE A 91 -22.04 -3.25 1.26
CA PHE A 91 -23.45 -3.04 0.93
C PHE A 91 -23.70 -2.68 -0.54
N ALA A 92 -22.66 -2.57 -1.37
CA ALA A 92 -22.83 -2.18 -2.77
C ALA A 92 -23.75 -3.17 -3.53
N GLN A 93 -24.72 -2.60 -4.24
CA GLN A 93 -25.67 -3.34 -5.08
C GLN A 93 -25.48 -3.02 -6.57
N THR A 94 -24.68 -1.99 -6.88
CA THR A 94 -24.40 -1.57 -8.24
C THR A 94 -22.88 -1.31 -8.41
N PRO A 95 -22.35 -1.42 -9.64
CA PRO A 95 -20.95 -1.08 -9.92
C PRO A 95 -20.57 0.34 -9.46
N LEU A 96 -21.49 1.31 -9.60
CA LEU A 96 -21.25 2.69 -9.16
C LEU A 96 -21.09 2.77 -7.64
N MET A 97 -21.94 2.10 -6.87
CA MET A 97 -21.81 2.06 -5.40
C MET A 97 -20.49 1.43 -4.97
N LEU A 98 -20.05 0.39 -5.68
CA LEU A 98 -18.75 -0.25 -5.44
C LEU A 98 -17.60 0.74 -5.71
N ALA A 99 -17.62 1.44 -6.85
CA ALA A 99 -16.61 2.45 -7.19
C ALA A 99 -16.56 3.59 -6.16
N VAL A 100 -17.73 4.10 -5.71
CA VAL A 100 -17.81 5.14 -4.68
C VAL A 100 -17.26 4.65 -3.35
N GLY A 101 -17.58 3.41 -2.97
CA GLY A 101 -17.05 2.78 -1.77
C GLY A 101 -15.52 2.66 -1.80
N LEU A 102 -14.97 2.13 -2.90
CA LEU A 102 -13.51 2.01 -3.10
C LEU A 102 -12.84 3.38 -3.12
N ALA A 103 -13.44 4.38 -3.77
CA ALA A 103 -12.96 5.77 -3.75
C ALA A 103 -12.92 6.34 -2.33
N GLY A 104 -13.96 6.10 -1.54
CA GLY A 104 -14.02 6.51 -0.14
C GLY A 104 -12.94 5.83 0.72
N ILE A 105 -12.71 4.52 0.54
CA ILE A 105 -11.59 3.82 1.18
C ILE A 105 -10.27 4.52 0.83
N GLY A 106 -10.03 4.82 -0.45
CA GLY A 106 -8.83 5.53 -0.91
C GLY A 106 -8.62 6.87 -0.25
N ILE A 107 -9.68 7.70 -0.17
CA ILE A 107 -9.64 9.04 0.46
C ILE A 107 -9.22 8.93 1.93
N PHE A 108 -9.89 8.12 2.72
CA PHE A 108 -9.61 8.04 4.16
C PHE A 108 -8.31 7.30 4.46
N ALA A 109 -7.99 6.23 3.73
CA ALA A 109 -6.73 5.51 3.90
C ALA A 109 -5.49 6.36 3.56
N SER A 110 -5.60 7.34 2.65
CA SER A 110 -4.53 8.27 2.28
C SER A 110 -3.94 9.04 3.46
N ILE A 111 -4.73 9.23 4.53
CA ILE A 111 -4.35 9.96 5.75
C ILE A 111 -3.22 9.23 6.48
N TYR A 112 -3.21 7.89 6.45
CA TYR A 112 -2.32 7.12 7.33
C TYR A 112 -0.84 7.43 7.08
N HIS A 113 -0.36 7.37 5.85
CA HIS A 113 1.07 7.49 5.57
C HIS A 113 1.67 8.83 6.02
N PRO A 114 1.15 10.00 5.63
CA PRO A 114 1.73 11.27 6.07
C PRO A 114 1.48 11.56 7.55
N VAL A 115 0.31 11.24 8.07
CA VAL A 115 -0.08 11.61 9.44
C VAL A 115 0.36 10.56 10.46
N GLY A 116 0.11 9.27 10.19
CA GLY A 116 0.44 8.17 11.12
C GLY A 116 1.95 8.00 11.33
N MET A 117 2.73 8.08 10.25
CA MET A 117 4.20 8.03 10.34
C MET A 117 4.75 9.25 11.10
N SER A 118 4.24 10.45 10.79
CA SER A 118 4.63 11.68 11.49
C SER A 118 4.23 11.66 12.98
N TRP A 119 3.05 11.10 13.31
CA TRP A 119 2.61 10.92 14.68
C TRP A 119 3.51 9.93 15.45
N LEU A 120 3.87 8.80 14.84
CA LEU A 120 4.79 7.81 15.40
C LEU A 120 6.14 8.43 15.73
N VAL A 121 6.75 9.11 14.75
CA VAL A 121 8.07 9.76 14.89
C VAL A 121 8.07 10.79 16.02
N SER A 122 6.99 11.58 16.15
CA SER A 122 6.91 12.64 17.17
C SER A 122 6.77 12.11 18.61
N ARG A 123 6.50 10.82 18.80
CA ARG A 123 6.19 10.22 20.12
C ARG A 123 7.10 9.05 20.51
N THR A 124 8.14 8.78 19.72
CA THR A 124 9.07 7.69 19.98
C THR A 124 10.50 8.19 20.09
N SER A 125 11.23 7.66 21.09
CA SER A 125 12.61 8.01 21.35
C SER A 125 13.57 7.34 20.37
N LYS A 126 13.29 6.09 19.96
CA LYS A 126 14.05 5.28 18.99
C LYS A 126 13.33 5.24 17.65
N THR A 127 13.32 6.36 16.95
CA THR A 127 12.55 6.58 15.71
C THR A 127 12.82 5.51 14.64
N GLY A 128 14.07 5.17 14.39
CA GLY A 128 14.42 4.16 13.38
C GLY A 128 13.85 2.78 13.70
N THR A 129 13.93 2.35 14.98
CA THR A 129 13.34 1.08 15.43
C THR A 129 11.82 1.09 15.32
N ALA A 130 11.18 2.19 15.72
CA ALA A 130 9.71 2.34 15.66
C ALA A 130 9.21 2.33 14.21
N LEU A 131 9.89 3.03 13.29
CA LEU A 131 9.57 3.02 11.87
C LEU A 131 9.80 1.66 11.22
N GLY A 132 10.89 0.96 11.58
CA GLY A 132 11.16 -0.39 11.08
C GLY A 132 10.09 -1.39 11.53
N PHE A 133 9.69 -1.32 12.81
CA PHE A 133 8.60 -2.14 13.33
C PHE A 133 7.25 -1.82 12.66
N ASN A 134 6.94 -0.55 12.51
CA ASN A 134 5.74 -0.10 11.80
C ASN A 134 5.74 -0.55 10.32
N GLY A 135 6.89 -0.51 9.64
CA GLY A 135 7.04 -1.00 8.27
C GLY A 135 6.76 -2.50 8.13
N LEU A 136 7.19 -3.31 9.11
CA LEU A 136 6.87 -4.74 9.16
C LEU A 136 5.34 -4.95 9.21
N PHE A 137 4.63 -4.16 10.00
CA PHE A 137 3.16 -4.25 10.11
C PHE A 137 2.46 -3.80 8.82
N GLY A 138 3.03 -2.85 8.07
CA GLY A 138 2.58 -2.55 6.72
C GLY A 138 2.66 -3.77 5.80
N SER A 139 3.79 -4.47 5.83
CA SER A 139 3.97 -5.71 5.05
C SER A 139 3.02 -6.84 5.49
N ILE A 140 2.68 -6.93 6.78
CA ILE A 140 1.64 -7.84 7.28
C ILE A 140 0.29 -7.48 6.65
N GLY A 141 -0.05 -6.20 6.47
CA GLY A 141 -1.25 -5.77 5.79
C GLY A 141 -1.33 -6.27 4.33
N PHE A 142 -0.23 -6.19 3.59
CA PHE A 142 -0.14 -6.76 2.23
C PHE A 142 -0.39 -8.28 2.21
N PHE A 143 0.26 -9.01 3.11
CA PHE A 143 0.08 -10.46 3.25
C PHE A 143 -1.36 -10.83 3.63
N LEU A 144 -1.94 -10.13 4.62
CA LEU A 144 -3.28 -10.43 5.12
C LEU A 144 -4.38 -10.11 4.11
N ALA A 145 -4.22 -9.11 3.24
CA ALA A 145 -5.28 -8.66 2.34
C ALA A 145 -5.81 -9.78 1.44
N PRO A 146 -5.00 -10.47 0.62
CA PRO A 146 -5.50 -11.55 -0.23
C PRO A 146 -5.94 -12.78 0.58
N LEU A 147 -5.28 -13.07 1.70
CA LEU A 147 -5.65 -14.19 2.57
C LEU A 147 -7.04 -13.98 3.20
N VAL A 148 -7.28 -12.81 3.79
CA VAL A 148 -8.56 -12.44 4.40
C VAL A 148 -9.65 -12.34 3.33
N ALA A 149 -9.38 -11.67 2.22
CA ALA A 149 -10.32 -11.54 1.11
C ALA A 149 -10.70 -12.91 0.54
N GLY A 150 -9.73 -13.76 0.23
CA GLY A 150 -9.98 -15.11 -0.30
C GLY A 150 -10.71 -15.99 0.68
N THR A 151 -10.33 -15.97 1.97
CA THR A 151 -10.98 -16.78 3.01
C THR A 151 -12.43 -16.35 3.23
N LEU A 152 -12.69 -15.06 3.46
CA LEU A 152 -14.03 -14.57 3.77
C LEU A 152 -14.96 -14.68 2.56
N THR A 153 -14.45 -14.44 1.36
CA THR A 153 -15.23 -14.59 0.12
C THR A 153 -15.55 -16.07 -0.15
N GLY A 154 -14.58 -16.96 0.02
CA GLY A 154 -14.76 -18.38 -0.23
C GLY A 154 -15.64 -19.09 0.80
N LEU A 155 -15.61 -18.67 2.09
CA LEU A 155 -16.43 -19.29 3.14
C LEU A 155 -17.85 -18.71 3.22
N TRP A 156 -18.03 -17.43 2.92
CA TRP A 156 -19.32 -16.75 3.10
C TRP A 156 -19.74 -15.98 1.85
N SER A 157 -19.12 -14.81 1.59
CA SER A 157 -19.40 -13.99 0.42
C SER A 157 -18.35 -12.89 0.28
N TRP A 158 -18.23 -12.28 -0.88
CA TRP A 158 -17.37 -11.13 -1.11
C TRP A 158 -17.73 -9.95 -0.20
N ARG A 159 -18.99 -9.82 0.22
CA ARG A 159 -19.44 -8.78 1.15
C ARG A 159 -18.81 -8.94 2.53
N ALA A 160 -18.65 -10.18 3.00
CA ALA A 160 -17.99 -10.46 4.27
C ALA A 160 -16.53 -10.00 4.27
N ALA A 161 -15.84 -10.07 3.12
CA ALA A 161 -14.48 -9.57 2.97
C ALA A 161 -14.35 -8.06 3.20
N PHE A 162 -15.42 -7.30 3.06
CA PHE A 162 -15.47 -5.88 3.43
C PHE A 162 -16.04 -5.65 4.83
N PHE A 163 -17.11 -6.38 5.23
CA PHE A 163 -17.73 -6.17 6.54
C PHE A 163 -16.78 -6.49 7.69
N VAL A 164 -16.15 -7.67 7.67
CA VAL A 164 -15.33 -8.12 8.81
C VAL A 164 -14.13 -7.20 9.03
N PRO A 165 -13.27 -6.92 8.03
CA PRO A 165 -12.14 -6.02 8.24
C PRO A 165 -12.56 -4.56 8.50
N GLY A 166 -13.67 -4.11 7.91
CA GLY A 166 -14.24 -2.79 8.18
C GLY A 166 -14.66 -2.62 9.64
N ILE A 167 -15.33 -3.63 10.23
CA ILE A 167 -15.69 -3.66 11.65
C ILE A 167 -14.42 -3.67 12.51
N VAL A 168 -13.42 -4.47 12.17
CA VAL A 168 -12.13 -4.49 12.89
C VAL A 168 -11.50 -3.10 12.88
N CYS A 169 -11.52 -2.40 11.75
CA CYS A 169 -11.00 -1.03 11.65
C CYS A 169 -11.74 -0.05 12.57
N LEU A 170 -13.07 -0.12 12.62
CA LEU A 170 -13.88 0.70 13.53
C LEU A 170 -13.59 0.39 15.00
N VAL A 171 -13.44 -0.89 15.35
CA VAL A 171 -13.09 -1.30 16.71
C VAL A 171 -11.71 -0.77 17.12
N VAL A 172 -10.71 -0.87 16.25
CA VAL A 172 -9.38 -0.30 16.50
C VAL A 172 -9.46 1.22 16.66
N GLY A 173 -10.25 1.90 15.81
CA GLY A 173 -10.51 3.34 15.93
C GLY A 173 -11.17 3.72 17.25
N PHE A 174 -12.13 2.94 17.72
CA PHE A 174 -12.79 3.14 19.01
C PHE A 174 -11.81 2.97 20.17
N LEU A 175 -10.99 1.91 20.16
CA LEU A 175 -9.97 1.70 21.18
C LEU A 175 -8.91 2.82 21.15
N PHE A 176 -8.56 3.31 19.97
CA PHE A 176 -7.68 4.47 19.81
C PHE A 176 -8.28 5.71 20.46
N SER A 177 -9.55 6.04 20.17
CA SER A 177 -10.25 7.20 20.75
C SER A 177 -10.36 7.12 22.28
N ILE A 178 -10.65 5.93 22.84
CA ILE A 178 -10.65 5.74 24.31
C ILE A 178 -9.25 5.99 24.89
N SER A 179 -8.23 5.43 24.24
CA SER A 179 -6.84 5.61 24.69
C SER A 179 -6.43 7.08 24.67
N LEU A 180 -6.88 7.85 23.67
CA LEU A 180 -6.65 9.29 23.61
C LEU A 180 -7.35 10.03 24.76
N ARG A 181 -8.63 9.77 25.02
CA ARG A 181 -9.40 10.45 26.07
C ARG A 181 -8.84 10.21 27.47
N THR A 182 -8.28 9.04 27.70
CA THR A 182 -7.63 8.69 28.97
C THR A 182 -6.31 9.45 29.18
N ILE A 183 -5.73 10.00 28.12
CA ILE A 183 -4.35 10.48 28.05
C ILE A 183 -4.24 11.96 27.66
N LEU A 184 -5.29 12.55 27.09
CA LEU A 184 -5.31 13.92 26.52
C LEU A 184 -5.26 15.07 27.57
N LYS A 185 -4.45 14.95 28.60
CA LYS A 185 -4.09 16.10 29.44
C LYS A 185 -2.67 16.61 29.21
N ASP A 186 -1.91 16.07 28.28
CA ASP A 186 -0.52 16.48 28.06
C ASP A 186 -0.25 16.89 26.61
N GLU A 187 0.30 18.11 26.49
CA GLU A 187 0.62 18.87 25.30
C GLU A 187 1.48 18.13 24.25
N GLU A 188 1.24 18.46 22.98
CA GLU A 188 2.12 18.10 21.86
C GLU A 188 3.51 18.69 22.05
N THR A 189 4.53 17.86 22.10
CA THR A 189 5.92 18.31 22.12
C THR A 189 6.28 18.85 20.73
N PRO A 190 6.82 20.08 20.60
CA PRO A 190 7.20 20.62 19.31
C PRO A 190 8.27 19.77 18.61
N MET A 191 8.06 19.53 17.32
CA MET A 191 8.96 18.76 16.47
C MET A 191 10.37 19.36 16.45
N GLN A 192 11.40 18.57 16.74
CA GLN A 192 12.80 19.00 16.56
C GLN A 192 13.05 19.32 15.08
N LYS A 193 13.46 20.56 14.80
CA LYS A 193 13.90 20.99 13.47
C LYS A 193 15.20 20.26 13.10
N ILE A 194 15.14 19.42 12.09
CA ILE A 194 16.34 18.81 11.49
C ILE A 194 17.06 19.88 10.67
N VAL A 195 18.35 20.05 10.94
CA VAL A 195 19.21 21.08 10.31
C VAL A 195 19.50 20.71 8.84
N SER A 196 19.34 21.69 7.96
CA SER A 196 19.44 21.55 6.51
C SER A 196 20.88 21.67 5.99
N GLY A 197 21.27 20.77 5.08
CA GLY A 197 22.40 20.99 4.18
C GLY A 197 21.97 21.81 2.95
N SER A 198 22.86 22.69 2.45
CA SER A 198 22.59 23.58 1.32
C SER A 198 22.93 22.91 -0.02
N ASN A 199 21.92 22.65 -0.85
CA ASN A 199 22.10 22.33 -2.28
C ASN A 199 21.50 23.45 -3.14
N SER A 200 22.07 23.71 -4.35
CA SER A 200 21.55 24.75 -5.23
C SER A 200 20.15 24.36 -5.81
N PRO A 201 19.23 25.33 -5.94
CA PRO A 201 17.83 25.05 -6.29
C PRO A 201 17.63 24.30 -7.63
N ASN A 202 18.41 24.64 -8.66
CA ASN A 202 18.23 24.06 -10.01
C ASN A 202 18.65 22.60 -10.12
N SER A 203 19.64 22.16 -9.36
CA SER A 203 20.09 20.77 -9.30
C SER A 203 19.03 19.85 -8.68
N ILE A 204 18.25 20.34 -7.71
CA ILE A 204 17.24 19.57 -6.98
C ILE A 204 16.07 19.17 -7.89
N TRP A 205 15.52 20.12 -8.64
CA TRP A 205 14.38 19.87 -9.51
C TRP A 205 14.72 18.93 -10.67
N MET A 206 15.93 19.05 -11.25
CA MET A 206 16.39 18.13 -12.30
C MET A 206 16.55 16.70 -11.73
N THR A 207 17.20 16.55 -10.58
CA THR A 207 17.37 15.24 -9.92
C THR A 207 16.02 14.63 -9.55
N PHE A 208 15.12 15.43 -8.98
CA PHE A 208 13.76 14.96 -8.68
C PHE A 208 12.98 14.62 -9.94
N GLY A 209 13.11 15.38 -11.03
CA GLY A 209 12.48 15.07 -12.31
C GLY A 209 12.86 13.70 -12.83
N LEU A 210 14.14 13.33 -12.77
CA LEU A 210 14.60 11.98 -13.12
C LEU A 210 14.05 10.92 -12.15
N MET A 211 14.06 11.23 -10.85
CA MET A 211 13.47 10.33 -9.84
C MET A 211 11.96 10.18 -10.04
N ALA A 212 11.25 11.25 -10.42
CA ALA A 212 9.80 11.21 -10.63
C ALA A 212 9.39 10.20 -11.72
N VAL A 213 10.18 10.09 -12.80
CA VAL A 213 9.97 9.08 -13.83
C VAL A 213 10.15 7.67 -13.24
N ALA A 214 11.22 7.43 -12.48
CA ALA A 214 11.45 6.15 -11.83
C ALA A 214 10.33 5.81 -10.81
N LEU A 215 9.92 6.78 -9.99
CA LEU A 215 8.83 6.64 -9.02
C LEU A 215 7.48 6.30 -9.68
N PHE A 216 7.17 6.94 -10.81
CA PHE A 216 5.95 6.66 -11.55
C PHE A 216 5.95 5.23 -12.11
N PHE A 217 7.01 4.82 -12.83
CA PHE A 217 7.07 3.47 -13.42
C PHE A 217 7.22 2.38 -12.37
N SER A 218 7.99 2.59 -11.31
CA SER A 218 8.06 1.69 -10.16
C SER A 218 6.69 1.51 -9.50
N GLY A 219 5.99 2.63 -9.25
CA GLY A 219 4.64 2.61 -8.71
C GLY A 219 3.64 1.91 -9.64
N MET A 220 3.70 2.19 -10.94
CA MET A 220 2.83 1.55 -11.93
C MET A 220 3.06 0.02 -11.97
N PHE A 221 4.32 -0.43 -11.93
CA PHE A 221 4.68 -1.84 -11.84
C PHE A 221 4.07 -2.50 -10.58
N HIS A 222 4.18 -1.84 -9.41
CA HIS A 222 3.58 -2.34 -8.18
C HIS A 222 2.05 -2.41 -8.26
N GLN A 223 1.40 -1.39 -8.81
CA GLN A 223 -0.06 -1.35 -8.98
C GLN A 223 -0.55 -2.46 -9.91
N ILE A 224 0.17 -2.70 -11.01
CA ILE A 224 -0.12 -3.79 -11.95
C ILE A 224 -0.04 -5.13 -11.23
N ILE A 225 1.08 -5.43 -10.56
CA ILE A 225 1.24 -6.72 -9.84
C ILE A 225 0.18 -6.87 -8.76
N GLN A 226 -0.02 -5.86 -7.91
CA GLN A 226 -0.98 -5.94 -6.81
C GLN A 226 -2.41 -6.20 -7.29
N PHE A 227 -2.77 -5.63 -8.43
CA PHE A 227 -4.11 -5.76 -8.96
C PHE A 227 -4.31 -7.05 -9.78
N SER A 228 -3.32 -7.43 -10.60
CA SER A 228 -3.46 -8.54 -11.57
C SER A 228 -3.10 -9.89 -10.98
N LEU A 229 -2.25 -9.96 -9.95
CA LEU A 229 -1.69 -11.21 -9.44
C LEU A 229 -2.76 -12.24 -9.00
N PRO A 230 -3.87 -11.87 -8.31
CA PRO A 230 -4.91 -12.83 -7.97
C PRO A 230 -5.55 -13.45 -9.21
N LYS A 231 -5.84 -12.65 -10.24
CA LYS A 231 -6.43 -13.14 -11.50
C LYS A 231 -5.43 -13.99 -12.29
N ASP A 232 -4.17 -13.58 -12.38
CA ASP A 232 -3.12 -14.34 -13.06
C ASP A 232 -2.92 -15.72 -12.40
N PHE A 233 -2.94 -15.78 -11.07
CA PHE A 233 -2.84 -17.04 -10.33
C PHE A 233 -4.08 -17.90 -10.48
N ASP A 234 -5.27 -17.34 -10.47
CA ASP A 234 -6.50 -18.11 -10.72
C ASP A 234 -6.51 -18.79 -12.09
N LEU A 235 -5.88 -18.17 -13.09
CA LEU A 235 -5.78 -18.69 -14.45
C LEU A 235 -4.62 -19.68 -14.65
N ARG A 236 -3.49 -19.49 -13.97
CA ARG A 236 -2.21 -20.14 -14.28
C ARG A 236 -1.69 -21.05 -13.18
N VAL A 237 -2.33 -21.08 -12.00
CA VAL A 237 -2.02 -21.96 -10.87
C VAL A 237 -3.21 -22.89 -10.66
N LEU A 238 -3.32 -23.91 -11.51
CA LEU A 238 -4.53 -24.74 -11.66
C LEU A 238 -4.92 -25.50 -10.40
N PHE A 239 -3.94 -25.89 -9.56
CA PHE A 239 -4.24 -26.59 -8.30
C PHE A 239 -4.99 -25.71 -7.27
N THR A 240 -5.04 -24.39 -7.46
CA THR A 240 -5.83 -23.46 -6.63
C THR A 240 -6.93 -22.76 -7.41
N SER A 241 -6.98 -22.94 -8.73
CA SER A 241 -7.98 -22.29 -9.61
C SER A 241 -9.40 -22.60 -9.16
N GLY A 242 -10.27 -21.59 -9.17
CA GLY A 242 -11.64 -21.67 -8.67
C GLY A 242 -11.75 -21.71 -7.13
N SER A 243 -10.63 -21.72 -6.39
CA SER A 243 -10.60 -21.63 -4.94
C SER A 243 -10.09 -20.26 -4.50
N LEU A 244 -10.99 -19.37 -4.12
CA LEU A 244 -10.62 -18.02 -3.64
C LEU A 244 -9.67 -18.06 -2.43
N LEU A 245 -9.87 -19.03 -1.53
CA LEU A 245 -8.93 -19.25 -0.41
C LEU A 245 -7.57 -19.73 -0.92
N GLY A 246 -7.55 -20.66 -1.90
CA GLY A 246 -6.32 -21.17 -2.49
C GLY A 246 -5.52 -20.06 -3.19
N THR A 247 -6.16 -19.35 -4.11
CA THR A 247 -5.57 -18.23 -4.85
C THR A 247 -5.10 -17.12 -3.89
N GLY A 248 -5.94 -16.71 -2.93
CA GLY A 248 -5.59 -15.71 -1.92
C GLY A 248 -4.38 -16.12 -1.07
N SER A 249 -4.26 -17.42 -0.72
CA SER A 249 -3.12 -17.95 0.02
C SER A 249 -1.82 -17.91 -0.79
N MET A 250 -1.86 -18.24 -2.08
CA MET A 250 -0.67 -18.14 -2.95
C MET A 250 -0.21 -16.70 -3.14
N VAL A 251 -1.13 -15.77 -3.34
CA VAL A 251 -0.82 -14.32 -3.41
C VAL A 251 -0.23 -13.83 -2.08
N ALA A 252 -0.79 -14.26 -0.95
CA ALA A 252 -0.26 -13.94 0.37
C ALA A 252 1.20 -14.40 0.55
N LEU A 253 1.54 -15.63 0.11
CA LEU A 253 2.93 -16.12 0.14
C LEU A 253 3.89 -15.22 -0.67
N VAL A 254 3.45 -14.75 -1.84
CA VAL A 254 4.24 -13.82 -2.67
C VAL A 254 4.49 -12.51 -1.90
N TYR A 255 3.48 -11.95 -1.25
CA TYR A 255 3.66 -10.72 -0.46
C TYR A 255 4.48 -10.93 0.81
N ALA A 256 4.43 -12.12 1.42
CA ALA A 256 5.33 -12.46 2.52
C ALA A 256 6.80 -12.42 2.09
N ALA A 257 7.12 -12.90 0.87
CA ALA A 257 8.47 -12.76 0.32
C ALA A 257 8.88 -11.29 0.14
N GLY A 258 7.95 -10.42 -0.29
CA GLY A 258 8.17 -8.97 -0.37
C GLY A 258 8.52 -8.34 0.97
N ALA A 259 7.87 -8.74 2.07
CA ALA A 259 8.19 -8.29 3.42
C ALA A 259 9.65 -8.62 3.81
N VAL A 260 10.09 -9.84 3.49
CA VAL A 260 11.49 -10.25 3.73
C VAL A 260 12.44 -9.41 2.86
N GLY A 261 12.08 -9.16 1.59
CA GLY A 261 12.83 -8.30 0.67
C GLY A 261 13.02 -6.89 1.23
N GLN A 262 11.98 -6.25 1.74
CA GLN A 262 12.06 -4.92 2.37
C GLN A 262 13.05 -4.90 3.54
N LEU A 263 13.01 -5.91 4.42
CA LEU A 263 13.91 -5.99 5.57
C LEU A 263 15.37 -6.17 5.16
N LEU A 264 15.64 -7.05 4.20
CA LEU A 264 17.00 -7.35 3.77
C LEU A 264 17.59 -6.21 2.93
N CYS A 265 16.86 -5.71 1.94
CA CYS A 265 17.31 -4.61 1.09
C CYS A 265 17.41 -3.28 1.85
N GLY A 266 16.55 -3.05 2.86
CA GLY A 266 16.70 -1.92 3.77
C GLY A 266 18.04 -1.95 4.51
N ARG A 267 18.45 -3.12 5.06
CA ARG A 267 19.76 -3.27 5.69
C ARG A 267 20.92 -3.17 4.68
N MET A 268 20.71 -3.63 3.45
CA MET A 268 21.74 -3.51 2.40
C MET A 268 21.92 -2.04 1.99
N ALA A 269 20.89 -1.21 2.01
CA ALA A 269 20.98 0.22 1.72
C ALA A 269 21.89 0.98 2.71
N ASP A 270 22.06 0.47 3.94
CA ASP A 270 22.97 1.03 4.94
C ASP A 270 24.46 0.69 4.65
N ARG A 271 24.73 -0.31 3.78
CA ARG A 271 26.08 -0.83 3.56
C ARG A 271 26.58 -0.64 2.12
N PHE A 272 25.69 -0.56 1.17
CA PHE A 272 26.02 -0.45 -0.25
C PHE A 272 25.54 0.89 -0.80
N SER A 273 26.03 1.27 -1.98
CA SER A 273 25.52 2.44 -2.70
C SER A 273 24.05 2.25 -3.05
N GLU A 274 23.19 3.10 -2.51
CA GLU A 274 21.73 3.02 -2.72
C GLU A 274 21.38 3.05 -4.22
N ARG A 275 22.11 3.87 -5.01
CA ARG A 275 21.92 3.96 -6.46
C ARG A 275 22.24 2.64 -7.16
N GLN A 276 23.36 2.02 -6.82
CA GLN A 276 23.75 0.74 -7.42
C GLN A 276 22.80 -0.37 -7.01
N LEU A 277 22.44 -0.41 -5.72
CA LEU A 277 21.48 -1.38 -5.19
C LEU A 277 20.11 -1.24 -5.89
N TYR A 278 19.58 -0.04 -6.00
CA TYR A 278 18.30 0.22 -6.67
C TYR A 278 18.31 -0.26 -8.14
N LEU A 279 19.35 0.12 -8.88
CA LEU A 279 19.52 -0.31 -10.28
C LEU A 279 19.65 -1.84 -10.40
N THR A 280 20.43 -2.48 -9.53
CA THR A 280 20.62 -3.93 -9.54
C THR A 280 19.32 -4.67 -9.28
N LEU A 281 18.53 -4.22 -8.30
CA LEU A 281 17.24 -4.83 -7.98
C LEU A 281 16.31 -4.80 -9.21
N PHE A 282 16.18 -3.66 -9.90
CA PHE A 282 15.33 -3.57 -11.09
C PHE A 282 15.91 -4.33 -12.29
N LEU A 283 17.22 -4.27 -12.53
CA LEU A 283 17.85 -5.01 -13.63
C LEU A 283 17.66 -6.54 -13.50
N ILE A 284 17.64 -7.05 -12.27
CA ILE A 284 17.34 -8.48 -12.03
C ILE A 284 15.83 -8.74 -12.16
N THR A 285 14.98 -7.80 -11.73
CA THR A 285 13.51 -7.97 -11.80
C THR A 285 13.02 -8.11 -13.24
N VAL A 286 13.57 -7.36 -14.20
CA VAL A 286 13.11 -7.37 -15.60
C VAL A 286 13.15 -8.76 -16.23
N PRO A 287 14.30 -9.50 -16.26
CA PRO A 287 14.32 -10.86 -16.84
C PRO A 287 13.46 -11.85 -16.05
N LEU A 288 13.29 -11.67 -14.73
CA LEU A 288 12.41 -12.54 -13.93
C LEU A 288 10.93 -12.36 -14.28
N VAL A 289 10.48 -11.12 -14.56
CA VAL A 289 9.14 -10.86 -15.03
C VAL A 289 8.92 -11.48 -16.42
N ALA A 290 9.90 -11.33 -17.33
CA ALA A 290 9.85 -11.97 -18.63
C ALA A 290 9.81 -13.51 -18.51
N LEU A 291 10.52 -14.10 -17.54
CA LEU A 291 10.44 -15.54 -17.26
C LEU A 291 9.08 -15.92 -16.66
N ALA A 292 8.55 -15.13 -15.72
CA ALA A 292 7.24 -15.36 -15.12
C ALA A 292 6.13 -15.41 -16.16
N SER A 293 6.24 -14.62 -17.25
CA SER A 293 5.25 -14.63 -18.33
C SER A 293 5.09 -16.00 -19.03
N GLN A 294 6.12 -16.84 -18.99
CA GLN A 294 6.15 -18.17 -19.63
C GLN A 294 5.86 -19.34 -18.69
N LEU A 295 5.78 -19.09 -17.38
CA LEU A 295 5.64 -20.13 -16.37
C LEU A 295 4.20 -20.28 -15.90
N THR A 296 3.87 -21.46 -15.37
CA THR A 296 2.60 -21.80 -14.71
C THR A 296 2.89 -22.52 -13.40
N GLU A 297 1.87 -22.78 -12.60
CA GLU A 297 1.93 -23.60 -11.39
C GLU A 297 2.96 -23.11 -10.37
N ILE A 298 3.57 -24.01 -9.62
CA ILE A 298 4.58 -23.72 -8.58
C ILE A 298 5.77 -22.92 -9.11
N PRO A 299 6.36 -23.17 -10.30
CA PRO A 299 7.42 -22.34 -10.86
C PRO A 299 7.01 -20.86 -11.00
N LEU A 300 5.79 -20.58 -11.44
CA LEU A 300 5.27 -19.20 -11.49
C LEU A 300 5.23 -18.56 -10.10
N VAL A 301 4.68 -19.26 -9.11
CA VAL A 301 4.60 -18.75 -7.72
C VAL A 301 6.01 -18.41 -7.19
N LEU A 302 6.98 -19.31 -7.38
CA LEU A 302 8.35 -19.12 -6.89
C LEU A 302 9.04 -17.91 -7.57
N ILE A 303 8.87 -17.75 -8.88
CA ILE A 303 9.43 -16.59 -9.59
C ILE A 303 8.73 -15.30 -9.16
N MET A 304 7.40 -15.29 -8.98
CA MET A 304 6.68 -14.12 -8.49
C MET A 304 7.06 -13.77 -7.04
N MET A 305 7.35 -14.75 -6.19
CA MET A 305 7.94 -14.49 -4.87
C MET A 305 9.28 -13.75 -4.98
N LEU A 306 10.14 -14.14 -5.92
CA LEU A 306 11.42 -13.47 -6.14
C LEU A 306 11.24 -12.08 -6.76
N VAL A 307 10.33 -11.91 -7.72
CA VAL A 307 9.98 -10.61 -8.33
C VAL A 307 9.50 -9.64 -7.26
N VAL A 308 8.56 -10.06 -6.41
CA VAL A 308 8.00 -9.19 -5.35
C VAL A 308 9.00 -8.99 -4.21
N PHE A 309 9.85 -9.96 -3.90
CA PHE A 309 10.98 -9.79 -2.98
C PHE A 309 11.92 -8.65 -3.42
N LEU A 310 12.32 -8.64 -4.69
CA LEU A 310 13.24 -7.62 -5.23
C LEU A 310 12.56 -6.26 -5.37
N SER A 311 11.37 -6.21 -5.94
CA SER A 311 10.66 -4.96 -6.19
C SER A 311 10.18 -4.29 -4.90
N ALA A 312 9.62 -5.03 -3.95
CA ALA A 312 9.28 -4.50 -2.64
C ALA A 312 10.55 -4.11 -1.85
N GLY A 313 11.64 -4.88 -2.00
CA GLY A 313 12.95 -4.54 -1.46
C GLY A 313 13.54 -3.23 -1.98
N ALA A 314 13.13 -2.80 -3.18
CA ALA A 314 13.56 -1.51 -3.73
C ALA A 314 12.90 -0.30 -3.02
N LEU A 315 11.74 -0.45 -2.36
CA LEU A 315 11.01 0.65 -1.73
C LEU A 315 11.80 1.36 -0.60
N PRO A 316 12.43 0.69 0.37
CA PRO A 316 13.27 1.36 1.36
C PRO A 316 14.50 2.01 0.74
N VAL A 317 15.09 1.41 -0.29
CA VAL A 317 16.24 1.98 -1.02
C VAL A 317 15.83 3.28 -1.73
N GLU A 318 14.67 3.30 -2.36
CA GLU A 318 14.06 4.47 -2.99
C GLU A 318 13.79 5.59 -2.00
N ASN A 319 13.31 5.26 -0.79
CA ASN A 319 13.12 6.24 0.27
C ASN A 319 14.45 6.87 0.73
N THR A 320 15.51 6.08 0.86
CA THR A 320 16.85 6.61 1.22
C THR A 320 17.42 7.48 0.13
N LEU A 321 17.23 7.12 -1.15
CA LEU A 321 17.61 7.99 -2.28
C LEU A 321 16.87 9.33 -2.22
N LEU A 322 15.56 9.33 -1.98
CA LEU A 322 14.77 10.55 -1.88
C LEU A 322 15.28 11.46 -0.74
N VAL A 323 15.50 10.89 0.44
CA VAL A 323 16.03 11.64 1.61
C VAL A 323 17.41 12.21 1.33
N ARG A 324 18.27 11.50 0.61
CA ARG A 324 19.64 11.93 0.30
C ARG A 324 19.72 13.09 -0.67
N TYR A 325 18.84 13.13 -1.69
CA TYR A 325 18.89 14.12 -2.77
C TYR A 325 17.96 15.31 -2.55
N VAL A 326 17.06 15.25 -1.57
CA VAL A 326 16.10 16.32 -1.29
C VAL A 326 16.45 17.02 0.03
N PRO A 327 16.45 18.36 0.09
CA PRO A 327 16.67 19.10 1.33
C PRO A 327 15.64 18.76 2.39
N SER A 328 16.07 18.66 3.65
CA SER A 328 15.23 18.23 4.77
C SER A 328 13.96 19.07 4.96
N HIS A 329 14.04 20.39 4.71
CA HIS A 329 12.90 21.31 4.82
C HIS A 329 11.83 21.09 3.72
N ARG A 330 12.11 20.27 2.70
CA ARG A 330 11.18 19.92 1.60
C ARG A 330 10.79 18.45 1.58
N HIS A 331 11.27 17.63 2.51
CA HIS A 331 10.98 16.20 2.54
C HIS A 331 9.47 15.92 2.49
N GLY A 332 8.64 16.65 3.26
CA GLY A 332 7.20 16.49 3.26
C GLY A 332 6.57 16.66 1.86
N LEU A 333 6.96 17.72 1.14
CA LEU A 333 6.50 17.98 -0.22
C LEU A 333 6.90 16.84 -1.18
N PHE A 334 8.17 16.43 -1.16
CA PHE A 334 8.68 15.43 -2.10
C PHE A 334 8.17 14.02 -1.80
N PHE A 335 7.98 13.67 -0.52
CA PHE A 335 7.26 12.43 -0.17
C PHE A 335 5.79 12.49 -0.60
N GLY A 336 5.12 13.62 -0.44
CA GLY A 336 3.76 13.81 -0.95
C GLY A 336 3.69 13.64 -2.48
N MET A 337 4.65 14.23 -3.22
CA MET A 337 4.77 14.05 -4.67
C MET A 337 5.08 12.58 -5.03
N LYS A 338 5.92 11.90 -4.25
CA LYS A 338 6.16 10.46 -4.40
C LYS A 338 4.87 9.66 -4.29
N PHE A 339 4.03 9.93 -3.29
CA PHE A 339 2.74 9.24 -3.12
C PHE A 339 1.78 9.55 -4.28
N LEU A 340 1.72 10.80 -4.73
CA LEU A 340 0.91 11.19 -5.88
C LEU A 340 1.35 10.46 -7.16
N LEU A 341 2.65 10.36 -7.42
CA LEU A 341 3.19 9.67 -8.59
C LEU A 341 3.06 8.14 -8.46
N GLY A 342 3.55 7.58 -7.36
CA GLY A 342 3.69 6.14 -7.17
C GLY A 342 2.39 5.41 -6.83
N PHE A 343 1.36 6.11 -6.33
CA PHE A 343 0.03 5.54 -6.07
C PHE A 343 -1.06 6.23 -6.89
N GLY A 344 -1.07 7.56 -6.96
CA GLY A 344 -2.09 8.31 -7.68
C GLY A 344 -2.02 8.07 -9.19
N PHE A 345 -1.06 8.65 -9.86
CA PHE A 345 -0.94 8.49 -11.32
C PHE A 345 -0.58 7.06 -11.74
N ALA A 346 0.16 6.34 -10.91
CA ALA A 346 0.48 4.92 -11.12
C ALA A 346 -0.75 4.00 -11.14
N ALA A 347 -1.92 4.45 -10.62
CA ALA A 347 -3.19 3.73 -10.76
C ALA A 347 -3.62 3.54 -12.23
N SER A 348 -3.04 4.29 -13.18
CA SER A 348 -3.17 4.00 -14.62
C SER A 348 -2.72 2.59 -14.98
N GLY A 349 -1.81 1.98 -14.21
CA GLY A 349 -1.39 0.59 -14.37
C GLY A 349 -2.52 -0.41 -14.12
N ILE A 350 -3.45 -0.11 -13.21
CA ILE A 350 -4.64 -0.92 -12.97
C ILE A 350 -5.54 -0.93 -14.20
N TYR A 351 -5.80 0.25 -14.78
CA TYR A 351 -6.57 0.35 -16.02
C TYR A 351 -5.89 -0.36 -17.19
N LEU A 352 -4.57 -0.16 -17.33
CA LEU A 352 -3.77 -0.81 -18.36
C LEU A 352 -3.84 -2.34 -18.27
N SER A 353 -3.77 -2.89 -17.05
CA SER A 353 -3.88 -4.35 -16.84
C SER A 353 -5.23 -4.88 -17.26
N GLY A 354 -6.32 -4.18 -16.94
CA GLY A 354 -7.66 -4.53 -17.38
C GLY A 354 -7.79 -4.46 -18.91
N TRP A 355 -7.29 -3.41 -19.51
CA TRP A 355 -7.36 -3.19 -20.96
C TRP A 355 -6.58 -4.25 -21.75
N ILE A 356 -5.34 -4.55 -21.36
CA ILE A 356 -4.52 -5.60 -22.00
C ILE A 356 -5.17 -6.97 -21.82
N PHE A 357 -5.67 -7.27 -20.63
CA PHE A 357 -6.32 -8.56 -20.38
C PHE A 357 -7.57 -8.76 -21.23
N ASP A 358 -8.44 -7.76 -21.35
CA ASP A 358 -9.64 -7.84 -22.21
C ASP A 358 -9.30 -8.04 -23.70
N LEU A 359 -8.18 -7.46 -24.16
CA LEU A 359 -7.74 -7.61 -25.56
C LEU A 359 -7.09 -8.97 -25.86
N THR A 360 -6.37 -9.54 -24.90
CA THR A 360 -5.47 -10.68 -25.15
C THR A 360 -5.86 -11.95 -24.40
N GLY A 361 -6.75 -11.85 -23.40
CA GLY A 361 -7.08 -12.93 -22.47
C GLY A 361 -5.91 -13.33 -21.55
N SER A 362 -4.82 -12.53 -21.50
CA SER A 362 -3.59 -12.92 -20.82
C SER A 362 -2.83 -11.70 -20.27
N PHE A 363 -2.05 -11.92 -19.21
CA PHE A 363 -1.13 -10.94 -18.65
C PHE A 363 0.30 -11.02 -19.23
N VAL A 364 0.55 -11.91 -20.18
CA VAL A 364 1.89 -12.11 -20.80
C VAL A 364 2.42 -10.81 -21.43
N TRP A 365 1.53 -9.94 -21.92
CA TRP A 365 1.89 -8.69 -22.60
C TRP A 365 1.94 -7.47 -21.67
N LEU A 366 1.72 -7.65 -20.39
CA LEU A 366 1.70 -6.59 -19.38
C LEU A 366 3.06 -6.44 -18.71
#